data_d686e487651a5dcd5f2c151265081f95
#
_entry.id   d686e487651a5dcd5f2c151265081f95
#
_cell.length_a   1.000
_cell.length_b   1.000
_cell.length_c   1.000
_cell.angle_alpha   90.00
_cell.angle_beta   90.00
_cell.angle_gamma   90.00
#
_symmetry.space_group_name_H-M   'P 1'
#
loop_
_entity.id
_entity.type
_entity.pdbx_description
1 polymer ?
#
loop_
_entity_poly.entity_id
_entity_poly.type
_entity_poly.pdbx_seq_one_letter_code
_entity_poly.pdbx_strand_id
1 'polypeptide(L)'
;MDYNKDIDKSLIGPEYLPAWEKFGLFGLKCKNDSPSIRAYSMANYPAEGDRIMLTVRIATPPFKPKPQVGFMDVMPGIASSYIFTLKPGDKVTMSGPYGDFHPIFDSKREMMWIGGGAGM
;
A
#
# COMPACT_ATOMS: atom_id res chain seq x y z
N MET A 1 9.54 8.13 10.30
CA MET A 1 9.12 6.77 10.66
C MET A 1 10.37 5.93 10.65
N ASP A 2 10.76 5.46 11.79
CA ASP A 2 11.84 4.48 11.89
C ASP A 2 11.20 3.09 11.87
N TYR A 3 11.33 2.37 10.76
CA TYR A 3 10.84 1.01 10.70
C TYR A 3 11.87 0.12 10.01
N ASN A 4 12.42 -0.75 10.78
CA ASN A 4 13.20 -1.92 10.35
C ASN A 4 12.49 -3.18 10.83
N LYS A 5 11.16 -3.20 10.71
CA LYS A 5 10.36 -4.36 11.12
C LYS A 5 10.21 -5.34 9.96
N ASP A 6 10.28 -6.60 10.25
CA ASP A 6 9.94 -7.65 9.30
C ASP A 6 8.42 -7.69 9.09
N ILE A 7 8.01 -8.00 7.87
CA ILE A 7 6.61 -8.26 7.56
C ILE A 7 6.20 -9.56 8.25
N ASP A 8 5.14 -9.49 9.06
CA ASP A 8 4.64 -10.63 9.79
C ASP A 8 3.81 -11.54 8.86
N LYS A 9 4.29 -12.76 8.62
CA LYS A 9 3.62 -13.73 7.76
C LYS A 9 2.20 -14.06 8.21
N SER A 10 1.92 -13.97 9.51
CA SER A 10 0.59 -14.26 10.05
C SER A 10 -0.49 -13.25 9.66
N LEU A 11 -0.09 -12.06 9.21
CA LEU A 11 -1.00 -11.00 8.75
C LEU A 11 -1.32 -11.10 7.25
N ILE A 12 -0.62 -11.98 6.53
CA ILE A 12 -0.88 -12.21 5.11
C ILE A 12 -1.90 -13.33 4.96
N GLY A 13 -2.97 -13.06 4.21
CA GLY A 13 -3.99 -14.07 3.95
C GLY A 13 -3.40 -15.33 3.33
N PRO A 14 -3.84 -16.53 3.76
CA PRO A 14 -3.24 -17.80 3.35
C PRO A 14 -3.26 -18.01 1.82
N GLU A 15 -4.23 -17.43 1.13
CA GLU A 15 -4.32 -17.46 -0.34
C GLU A 15 -3.20 -16.71 -1.05
N TYR A 16 -2.56 -15.74 -0.37
CA TYR A 16 -1.47 -14.93 -0.94
C TYR A 16 -0.08 -15.44 -0.56
N LEU A 17 0.04 -16.26 0.50
CA LEU A 17 1.32 -16.75 1.00
C LEU A 17 2.19 -17.41 -0.08
N PRO A 18 1.67 -18.28 -0.97
CA PRO A 18 2.48 -18.90 -2.01
C PRO A 18 3.10 -17.88 -2.97
N ALA A 19 2.36 -16.83 -3.32
CA ALA A 19 2.88 -15.76 -4.17
C ALA A 19 3.95 -14.93 -3.46
N TRP A 20 3.72 -14.60 -2.18
CA TRP A 20 4.67 -13.85 -1.37
C TRP A 20 5.99 -14.59 -1.19
N GLU A 21 5.94 -15.90 -0.98
CA GLU A 21 7.13 -16.74 -0.87
C GLU A 21 7.86 -16.89 -2.22
N LYS A 22 7.11 -17.18 -3.29
CA LYS A 22 7.64 -17.32 -4.65
C LYS A 22 8.41 -16.07 -5.09
N PHE A 23 7.90 -14.88 -4.78
CA PHE A 23 8.53 -13.62 -5.17
C PHE A 23 9.48 -13.06 -4.11
N GLY A 24 9.67 -13.74 -2.99
CA GLY A 24 10.58 -13.32 -1.93
C GLY A 24 10.18 -12.02 -1.23
N LEU A 25 8.88 -11.72 -1.13
CA LEU A 25 8.38 -10.44 -0.62
C LEU A 25 8.66 -10.27 0.88
N PHE A 26 8.74 -11.35 1.64
CA PHE A 26 9.12 -11.32 3.06
C PHE A 26 10.57 -10.92 3.30
N GLY A 27 11.41 -11.03 2.28
CA GLY A 27 12.81 -10.60 2.34
C GLY A 27 13.02 -9.11 2.05
N LEU A 28 11.98 -8.38 1.70
CA LEU A 28 12.10 -6.95 1.40
C LEU A 28 12.45 -6.18 2.67
N LYS A 29 13.57 -5.48 2.62
CA LYS A 29 14.08 -4.64 3.71
C LYS A 29 14.07 -3.19 3.24
N CYS A 30 13.60 -2.31 4.10
CA CYS A 30 13.62 -0.88 3.83
C CYS A 30 14.18 -0.14 5.04
N LYS A 31 15.24 0.60 4.80
CA LYS A 31 15.81 1.52 5.80
C LYS A 31 15.29 2.92 5.51
N ASN A 32 14.73 3.57 6.54
CA ASN A 32 14.24 4.93 6.42
C ASN A 32 14.72 5.75 7.63
N ASP A 33 15.67 6.63 7.38
CA ASP A 33 16.33 7.44 8.41
C ASP A 33 15.68 8.84 8.56
N SER A 34 14.65 9.14 7.79
CA SER A 34 13.97 10.44 7.82
C SER A 34 12.44 10.32 7.70
N PRO A 35 11.70 11.26 8.29
CA PRO A 35 10.25 11.29 8.10
C PRO A 35 9.89 11.35 6.62
N SER A 36 8.92 10.56 6.20
CA SER A 36 8.39 10.61 4.85
C SER A 36 6.87 10.64 4.84
N ILE A 37 6.31 11.42 3.91
CA ILE A 37 4.88 11.58 3.72
C ILE A 37 4.51 10.98 2.38
N ARG A 38 3.41 10.23 2.33
CA ARG A 38 2.82 9.70 1.10
C ARG A 38 1.31 9.83 1.16
N ALA A 39 0.72 10.21 0.03
CA ALA A 39 -0.71 10.26 -0.13
C ALA A 39 -1.26 8.89 -0.53
N TYR A 40 -2.42 8.55 0.04
CA TYR A 40 -3.20 7.37 -0.31
C TYR A 40 -4.66 7.75 -0.48
N SER A 41 -5.29 7.26 -1.53
CA SER A 41 -6.72 7.44 -1.73
C SER A 41 -7.51 6.60 -0.73
N MET A 42 -8.55 7.18 -0.15
CA MET A 42 -9.48 6.43 0.69
C MET A 42 -10.32 5.49 -0.18
N ALA A 43 -10.49 4.26 0.28
CA ALA A 43 -11.28 3.23 -0.39
C ALA A 43 -12.71 3.12 0.15
N ASN A 44 -13.05 3.89 1.16
CA ASN A 44 -14.38 3.96 1.75
C ASN A 44 -14.86 5.41 1.86
N TYR A 45 -16.14 5.59 2.14
CA TYR A 45 -16.75 6.91 2.35
C TYR A 45 -17.23 7.07 3.80
N PRO A 46 -17.48 8.31 4.28
CA PRO A 46 -17.72 8.58 5.70
C PRO A 46 -18.91 7.84 6.32
N ALA A 47 -19.96 7.53 5.55
CA ALA A 47 -21.12 6.82 6.07
C ALA A 47 -20.88 5.33 6.38
N GLU A 48 -19.71 4.78 6.00
CA GLU A 48 -19.32 3.40 6.33
C GLU A 48 -18.78 3.26 7.76
N GLY A 49 -18.72 4.34 8.53
CA GLY A 49 -18.32 4.36 9.94
C GLY A 49 -16.98 5.04 10.20
N ASP A 50 -16.57 5.03 11.46
CA ASP A 50 -15.39 5.73 11.96
C ASP A 50 -14.09 5.01 11.62
N ARG A 51 -13.89 4.68 10.36
CA ARG A 51 -12.69 4.01 9.87
C ARG A 51 -12.24 4.60 8.54
N ILE A 52 -10.95 4.53 8.28
CA ILE A 52 -10.37 4.83 6.98
C ILE A 52 -9.85 3.53 6.38
N MET A 53 -10.30 3.21 5.17
CA MET A 53 -9.85 2.05 4.42
C MET A 53 -8.93 2.49 3.29
N LEU A 54 -7.86 1.77 3.09
CA LEU A 54 -6.91 2.00 2.01
C LEU A 54 -6.70 0.70 1.25
N THR A 55 -6.63 0.78 -0.07
CA THR A 55 -6.15 -0.31 -0.92
C THR A 55 -4.69 -0.07 -1.26
N VAL A 56 -3.79 -0.85 -0.68
CA VAL A 56 -2.35 -0.64 -0.81
C VAL A 56 -1.68 -1.83 -1.46
N ARG A 57 -0.94 -1.56 -2.54
CA ARG A 57 -0.03 -2.52 -3.15
C ARG A 57 1.38 -2.28 -2.65
N ILE A 58 2.07 -3.35 -2.23
CA ILE A 58 3.49 -3.24 -1.91
C ILE A 58 4.30 -2.84 -3.16
N ALA A 59 5.09 -1.79 -3.03
CA ALA A 59 5.97 -1.34 -4.11
C ALA A 59 7.28 -2.11 -4.03
N THR A 60 7.39 -3.16 -4.82
CA THR A 60 8.60 -3.98 -4.92
C THR A 60 9.68 -3.28 -5.73
N PRO A 61 10.96 -3.62 -5.56
CA PRO A 61 11.99 -3.29 -6.54
C PRO A 61 11.60 -3.83 -7.93
N PRO A 62 12.07 -3.22 -9.02
CA PRO A 62 11.91 -3.78 -10.35
C PRO A 62 12.51 -5.17 -10.46
N PHE A 63 11.94 -6.01 -11.30
CA PHE A 63 12.56 -7.29 -11.64
C PHE A 63 13.83 -7.09 -12.47
N LYS A 64 14.80 -7.95 -12.26
CA LYS A 64 15.99 -8.01 -13.11
C LYS A 64 15.61 -8.34 -14.56
N PRO A 65 16.30 -7.78 -15.55
CA PRO A 65 16.10 -8.15 -16.95
C PRO A 65 16.37 -9.64 -17.16
N LYS A 66 15.57 -10.27 -18.03
CA LYS A 66 15.84 -11.66 -18.44
C LYS A 66 17.24 -11.80 -19.07
N PRO A 67 17.96 -12.90 -18.83
CA PRO A 67 17.52 -14.15 -18.18
C PRO A 67 17.66 -14.18 -16.65
N GLN A 68 18.05 -13.09 -16.01
CA GLN A 68 18.24 -13.03 -14.57
C GLN A 68 16.90 -13.18 -13.82
N VAL A 69 16.95 -13.72 -12.60
CA VAL A 69 15.77 -13.94 -11.75
C VAL A 69 15.89 -13.07 -10.49
N GLY A 70 14.73 -12.64 -9.98
CA GLY A 70 14.63 -11.86 -8.76
C GLY A 70 14.55 -10.36 -8.98
N PHE A 71 14.63 -9.62 -7.88
CA PHE A 71 14.56 -8.16 -7.88
C PHE A 71 15.94 -7.51 -8.09
N MET A 72 15.94 -6.32 -8.65
CA MET A 72 17.12 -5.45 -8.67
C MET A 72 17.49 -5.07 -7.24
N ASP A 73 18.79 -4.79 -7.04
CA ASP A 73 19.31 -4.33 -5.74
C ASP A 73 19.03 -2.84 -5.53
N VAL A 74 17.75 -2.53 -5.38
CA VAL A 74 17.25 -1.20 -5.03
C VAL A 74 16.22 -1.33 -3.92
N MET A 75 16.08 -0.28 -3.13
CA MET A 75 15.17 -0.29 -2.00
C MET A 75 13.70 -0.35 -2.46
N PRO A 76 12.84 -1.15 -1.79
CA PRO A 76 11.40 -1.14 -2.04
C PRO A 76 10.76 0.18 -1.63
N GLY A 77 9.48 0.36 -1.96
CA GLY A 77 8.73 1.56 -1.59
C GLY A 77 8.63 1.74 -0.08
N ILE A 78 9.14 2.86 0.41
CA ILE A 78 9.25 3.17 1.85
C ILE A 78 7.90 3.05 2.56
N ALA A 79 6.89 3.81 2.13
CA ALA A 79 5.62 3.86 2.82
C ALA A 79 4.82 2.55 2.71
N SER A 80 4.81 1.91 1.52
CA SER A 80 4.11 0.64 1.36
C SER A 80 4.75 -0.47 2.22
N SER A 81 6.07 -0.57 2.25
CA SER A 81 6.76 -1.53 3.13
C SER A 81 6.41 -1.29 4.59
N TYR A 82 6.38 -0.03 5.04
CA TYR A 82 5.95 0.32 6.39
C TYR A 82 4.51 -0.16 6.67
N ILE A 83 3.57 0.11 5.76
CA ILE A 83 2.17 -0.31 5.95
C ILE A 83 2.07 -1.83 6.14
N PHE A 84 2.82 -2.62 5.36
CA PHE A 84 2.83 -4.07 5.49
C PHE A 84 3.55 -4.61 6.73
N THR A 85 4.23 -3.75 7.49
CA THR A 85 4.82 -4.12 8.79
C THR A 85 3.91 -3.78 9.99
N LEU A 86 2.81 -3.07 9.75
CA LEU A 86 1.88 -2.68 10.81
C LEU A 86 1.09 -3.88 11.31
N LYS A 87 0.82 -3.85 12.60
CA LYS A 87 -0.01 -4.84 13.30
C LYS A 87 -1.24 -4.16 13.91
N PRO A 88 -2.32 -4.89 14.16
CA PRO A 88 -3.45 -4.35 14.90
C PRO A 88 -3.00 -3.74 16.24
N GLY A 89 -3.42 -2.48 16.48
CA GLY A 89 -3.02 -1.70 17.64
C GLY A 89 -1.85 -0.73 17.41
N ASP A 90 -1.11 -0.86 16.31
CA ASP A 90 -0.08 0.13 15.95
C ASP A 90 -0.72 1.48 15.62
N LYS A 91 -0.08 2.56 16.06
CA LYS A 91 -0.54 3.94 15.82
C LYS A 91 0.12 4.53 14.61
N VAL A 92 -0.67 5.17 13.75
CA VAL A 92 -0.22 5.86 12.55
C VAL A 92 -0.65 7.31 12.60
N THR A 93 0.26 8.24 12.29
CA THR A 93 -0.08 9.65 12.14
C THR A 93 -0.57 9.90 10.73
N MET A 94 -1.77 10.45 10.61
CA MET A 94 -2.41 10.77 9.33
C MET A 94 -2.93 12.20 9.36
N SER A 95 -3.08 12.78 8.19
CA SER A 95 -3.73 14.08 7.99
C SER A 95 -4.61 14.01 6.74
N GLY A 96 -5.64 14.84 6.67
CA GLY A 96 -6.59 14.86 5.57
C GLY A 96 -8.03 14.95 6.05
N PRO A 97 -9.01 14.72 5.19
CA PRO A 97 -8.83 14.36 3.78
C PRO A 97 -8.35 15.53 2.91
N TYR A 98 -7.62 15.22 1.83
CA TYR A 98 -7.17 16.18 0.84
C TYR A 98 -7.53 15.69 -0.57
N GLY A 99 -7.54 16.61 -1.55
CA GLY A 99 -7.77 16.33 -2.96
C GLY A 99 -9.19 16.64 -3.42
N ASP A 100 -9.32 16.74 -4.75
CA ASP A 100 -10.53 17.20 -5.43
C ASP A 100 -11.23 16.08 -6.22
N PHE A 101 -10.74 14.85 -6.15
CA PHE A 101 -11.31 13.72 -6.87
C PHE A 101 -12.49 13.14 -6.07
N HIS A 102 -13.66 13.71 -6.31
CA HIS A 102 -14.92 13.26 -5.70
C HIS A 102 -16.08 13.40 -6.69
N PRO A 103 -17.18 12.68 -6.51
CA PRO A 103 -18.37 12.82 -7.34
C PRO A 103 -18.99 14.21 -7.20
N ILE A 104 -19.59 14.69 -8.28
CA ILE A 104 -20.45 15.88 -8.22
C ILE A 104 -21.84 15.40 -7.80
N PHE A 105 -22.14 15.51 -6.51
CA PHE A 105 -23.33 14.89 -5.90
C PHE A 105 -24.66 15.37 -6.49
N ASP A 106 -24.75 16.63 -6.91
CA ASP A 106 -25.98 17.22 -7.48
C ASP A 106 -26.02 17.10 -9.02
N SER A 107 -25.08 16.41 -9.62
CA SER A 107 -25.05 16.23 -11.08
C SER A 107 -26.12 15.21 -11.51
N LYS A 108 -26.91 15.61 -12.53
CA LYS A 108 -27.80 14.71 -13.25
C LYS A 108 -27.14 14.04 -14.46
N ARG A 109 -25.83 14.25 -14.65
CA ARG A 109 -25.07 13.66 -15.75
C ARG A 109 -24.63 12.25 -15.39
N GLU A 110 -24.61 11.40 -16.38
CA GLU A 110 -23.96 10.10 -16.26
C GLU A 110 -22.47 10.29 -15.98
N MET A 111 -21.94 9.43 -15.13
CA MET A 111 -20.51 9.45 -14.74
C MET A 111 -19.88 8.10 -15.07
N MET A 112 -18.71 8.12 -15.65
CA MET A 112 -17.89 6.94 -15.89
C MET A 112 -16.67 6.99 -14.96
N TRP A 113 -16.49 5.93 -14.18
CA TRP A 113 -15.34 5.76 -13.29
C TRP A 113 -14.39 4.75 -13.90
N ILE A 114 -13.13 5.16 -14.06
CA ILE A 114 -12.09 4.30 -14.62
C ILE A 114 -11.03 4.09 -13.54
N GLY A 115 -10.86 2.84 -13.11
CA GLY A 115 -9.86 2.45 -12.16
C GLY A 115 -8.90 1.42 -12.73
N GLY A 116 -7.66 1.40 -12.22
CA GLY A 116 -6.66 0.41 -12.61
C GLY A 116 -5.81 -0.04 -11.42
N GLY A 117 -5.49 -1.33 -11.36
CA GLY A 117 -4.69 -1.89 -10.28
C GLY A 117 -5.32 -1.71 -8.91
N ALA A 118 -4.61 -1.10 -7.98
CA ALA A 118 -5.09 -0.82 -6.62
C ALA A 118 -6.12 0.33 -6.55
N GLY A 119 -6.47 0.96 -7.68
CA GLY A 119 -7.48 2.01 -7.77
C GLY A 119 -8.87 1.50 -8.17
N MET A 120 -9.08 0.20 -8.20
CA MET A 120 -10.38 -0.43 -8.49
C MET A 120 -11.15 -0.74 -7.21
#